data_2ab9189b71858af2258c835136e980be
#
_entry.id   2ab9189b71858af2258c835136e980be
#
_cell.length_a   1.000
_cell.length_b   1.000
_cell.length_c   1.000
_cell.angle_alpha   90.00
_cell.angle_beta   90.00
_cell.angle_gamma   90.00
#
_symmetry.space_group_name_H-M   'P 1'
#
loop_
_entity.id
_entity.type
_entity.pdbx_description
1 polymer ?
#
loop_
_entity_poly.entity_id
_entity_poly.type
_entity_poly.pdbx_seq_one_letter_code
_entity_poly.pdbx_strand_id
1 'polypeptide(L)'
;MALLTPDCINLNISGNTSYSILKSLADMAFTRGFVSDKNQFLQTLLQREKLHSTGFGSGIAVPHGKSRVVKHPFVLFARRENPVDWQAADGEPVNGWICIGVPQEGEENQVKMIGALCRKIIHADFISQLQQGDVSQILTQLNHTLSD
;
A
#
# COMPACT_ATOMS: atom_id res chain seq x y z
N MET A 1 -9.71 0.43 -13.09
CA MET A 1 -9.50 1.13 -11.82
C MET A 1 -9.24 2.61 -12.10
N ALA A 2 -9.72 3.48 -11.24
CA ALA A 2 -9.47 4.91 -11.38
C ALA A 2 -7.98 5.22 -11.15
N LEU A 3 -7.48 6.27 -11.82
CA LEU A 3 -6.10 6.71 -11.62
C LEU A 3 -5.92 7.27 -10.21
N LEU A 4 -4.72 7.07 -9.66
CA LEU A 4 -4.35 7.68 -8.40
C LEU A 4 -4.22 9.20 -8.59
N THR A 5 -4.57 9.93 -7.54
CA THR A 5 -4.43 11.39 -7.48
C THR A 5 -3.36 11.73 -6.41
N PRO A 6 -2.86 12.98 -6.38
CA PRO A 6 -1.81 13.35 -5.41
C PRO A 6 -2.17 13.06 -3.96
N ASP A 7 -3.44 13.16 -3.59
CA ASP A 7 -3.87 12.89 -2.21
C ASP A 7 -3.94 11.40 -1.86
N CYS A 8 -3.61 10.52 -2.81
CA CYS A 8 -3.35 9.10 -2.53
C CYS A 8 -1.91 8.85 -2.08
N ILE A 9 -1.07 9.87 -2.05
CA ILE A 9 0.36 9.77 -1.75
C ILE A 9 0.66 10.55 -0.47
N ASN A 10 1.28 9.91 0.51
CA ASN A 10 1.75 10.56 1.73
C ASN A 10 3.24 10.27 1.91
N LEU A 11 4.09 11.26 1.69
CA LEU A 11 5.54 11.09 1.76
C LEU A 11 6.10 11.22 3.17
N ASN A 12 5.24 11.40 4.17
CA ASN A 12 5.66 11.55 5.57
C ASN A 12 4.60 10.96 6.51
N ILE A 13 4.35 9.65 6.37
CA ILE A 13 3.31 8.98 7.14
C ILE A 13 3.69 8.89 8.61
N SER A 14 2.69 9.05 9.49
CA SER A 14 2.87 8.95 10.93
C SER A 14 2.86 7.51 11.40
N GLY A 15 3.73 7.20 12.37
CA GLY A 15 3.80 5.89 12.98
C GLY A 15 5.21 5.34 12.97
N ASN A 16 5.50 4.44 13.91
CA ASN A 16 6.81 3.81 14.01
C ASN A 16 6.72 2.31 14.31
N THR A 17 5.53 1.74 14.20
CA THR A 17 5.28 0.30 14.34
C THR A 17 4.40 -0.15 13.19
N SER A 18 4.38 -1.46 12.91
CA SER A 18 3.50 -1.98 11.86
C SER A 18 2.04 -1.65 12.15
N TYR A 19 1.61 -1.75 13.40
CA TYR A 19 0.23 -1.40 13.78
C TYR A 19 -0.06 0.07 13.48
N SER A 20 0.82 1.00 13.91
CA SER A 20 0.57 2.43 13.73
C SER A 20 0.62 2.85 12.25
N ILE A 21 1.46 2.22 11.45
CA ILE A 21 1.49 2.48 10.01
C ILE A 21 0.19 1.99 9.34
N LEU A 22 -0.25 0.77 9.67
CA LEU A 22 -1.51 0.25 9.12
C LEU A 22 -2.69 1.12 9.54
N LYS A 23 -2.68 1.61 10.77
CA LYS A 23 -3.72 2.53 11.26
C LYS A 23 -3.73 3.83 10.45
N SER A 24 -2.55 4.39 10.20
CA SER A 24 -2.44 5.61 9.39
C SER A 24 -2.91 5.39 7.95
N LEU A 25 -2.62 4.22 7.37
CA LEU A 25 -3.10 3.88 6.02
C LEU A 25 -4.63 3.75 6.00
N ALA A 26 -5.22 3.12 7.02
CA ALA A 26 -6.67 3.02 7.12
C ALA A 26 -7.32 4.40 7.29
N ASP A 27 -6.70 5.29 8.06
CA ASP A 27 -7.16 6.67 8.21
C ASP A 27 -7.12 7.41 6.87
N MET A 28 -6.05 7.23 6.08
CA MET A 28 -5.95 7.82 4.74
C MET A 28 -7.09 7.32 3.85
N ALA A 29 -7.33 6.02 3.83
CA ALA A 29 -8.38 5.42 3.01
C ALA A 29 -9.75 5.98 3.39
N PHE A 30 -10.01 6.14 4.68
CA PHE A 30 -11.26 6.69 5.17
C PHE A 30 -11.42 8.17 4.78
N THR A 31 -10.35 8.95 4.97
CA THR A 31 -10.37 10.39 4.65
C THR A 31 -10.59 10.61 3.15
N ARG A 32 -10.06 9.73 2.30
CA ARG A 32 -10.28 9.81 0.84
C ARG A 32 -11.65 9.26 0.42
N GLY A 33 -12.43 8.72 1.36
CA GLY A 33 -13.73 8.15 1.04
C GLY A 33 -13.67 6.79 0.37
N PHE A 34 -12.53 6.11 0.43
CA PHE A 34 -12.37 4.79 -0.20
C PHE A 34 -12.98 3.68 0.62
N VAL A 35 -13.06 3.85 1.94
CA VAL A 35 -13.69 2.88 2.84
C VAL A 35 -14.74 3.58 3.69
N SER A 36 -15.80 2.84 4.04
CA SER A 36 -16.89 3.37 4.85
C SER A 36 -16.62 3.23 6.35
N ASP A 37 -15.67 2.39 6.74
CA ASP A 37 -15.35 2.11 8.15
C ASP A 37 -13.85 1.87 8.26
N LYS A 38 -13.13 2.83 8.84
CA LYS A 38 -11.68 2.73 8.95
C LYS A 38 -11.22 1.65 9.93
N ASN A 39 -11.99 1.42 10.99
CA ASN A 39 -11.62 0.40 11.98
C ASN A 39 -11.77 -1.00 11.40
N GLN A 40 -12.81 -1.23 10.64
CA GLN A 40 -13.01 -2.52 9.97
C GLN A 40 -11.91 -2.76 8.92
N PHE A 41 -11.56 -1.74 8.16
CA PHE A 41 -10.48 -1.88 7.18
C PHE A 41 -9.13 -2.13 7.87
N LEU A 42 -8.86 -1.44 8.99
CA LEU A 42 -7.66 -1.70 9.78
C LEU A 42 -7.59 -3.16 10.23
N GLN A 43 -8.71 -3.69 10.74
CA GLN A 43 -8.75 -5.10 11.17
C GLN A 43 -8.44 -6.04 10.00
N THR A 44 -8.95 -5.73 8.82
CA THR A 44 -8.69 -6.53 7.62
C THR A 44 -7.19 -6.52 7.28
N LEU A 45 -6.56 -5.35 7.33
CA LEU A 45 -5.12 -5.22 7.08
C LEU A 45 -4.30 -5.98 8.13
N LEU A 46 -4.67 -5.87 9.40
CA LEU A 46 -3.97 -6.54 10.50
C LEU A 46 -4.07 -8.05 10.37
N GLN A 47 -5.24 -8.58 10.04
CA GLN A 47 -5.45 -10.01 9.87
C GLN A 47 -4.61 -10.56 8.72
N ARG A 48 -4.53 -9.82 7.62
CA ARG A 48 -3.71 -10.22 6.47
C ARG A 48 -2.22 -10.24 6.85
N GLU A 49 -1.75 -9.22 7.53
CA GLU A 49 -0.35 -9.11 7.94
C GLU A 49 0.03 -10.23 8.91
N LYS A 50 -0.91 -10.63 9.76
CA LYS A 50 -0.72 -11.69 10.75
C LYS A 50 -0.49 -13.06 10.11
N LEU A 51 -1.11 -13.31 8.96
CA LEU A 51 -0.96 -14.56 8.23
C LEU A 51 0.46 -14.68 7.67
N HIS A 52 0.97 -13.60 7.13
CA HIS A 52 2.26 -13.56 6.45
C HIS A 52 2.62 -12.11 6.22
N SER A 53 3.86 -11.75 6.50
CA SER A 53 4.30 -10.37 6.28
C SER A 53 4.09 -9.98 4.82
N THR A 54 3.58 -8.77 4.59
CA THR A 54 3.48 -8.18 3.26
C THR A 54 4.76 -7.44 2.87
N GLY A 55 5.79 -7.50 3.70
CA GLY A 55 7.11 -6.94 3.38
C GLY A 55 7.72 -7.69 2.22
N PHE A 56 7.80 -7.01 1.09
CA PHE A 56 8.24 -7.62 -0.16
C PHE A 56 9.77 -7.76 -0.23
N GLY A 57 10.46 -6.84 0.41
CA GLY A 57 11.91 -6.70 0.34
C GLY A 57 12.27 -5.33 -0.22
N SER A 58 13.53 -4.97 -0.13
CA SER A 58 14.06 -3.68 -0.61
C SER A 58 13.36 -2.48 0.02
N GLY A 59 12.89 -2.63 1.25
CA GLY A 59 12.25 -1.54 1.99
C GLY A 59 10.80 -1.27 1.63
N ILE A 60 10.16 -2.13 0.84
CA ILE A 60 8.78 -1.95 0.38
C ILE A 60 7.88 -3.05 0.94
N ALA A 61 6.69 -2.67 1.41
CA ALA A 61 5.63 -3.60 1.79
C ALA A 61 4.38 -3.27 0.99
N VAL A 62 3.51 -4.29 0.82
CA VAL A 62 2.28 -4.15 0.06
C VAL A 62 1.10 -4.62 0.94
N PRO A 63 0.75 -3.85 2.00
CA PRO A 63 -0.42 -4.17 2.81
C PRO A 63 -1.67 -4.17 1.92
N HIS A 64 -2.53 -5.16 2.11
CA HIS A 64 -3.73 -5.25 1.28
C HIS A 64 -4.85 -5.95 2.00
N GLY A 65 -6.07 -5.69 1.58
CA GLY A 65 -7.24 -6.30 2.17
C GLY A 65 -8.45 -6.27 1.25
N LYS A 66 -9.27 -7.30 1.40
CA LYS A 66 -10.56 -7.43 0.74
C LYS A 66 -11.62 -7.29 1.81
N SER A 67 -12.55 -6.35 1.64
CA SER A 67 -13.56 -6.07 2.64
C SER A 67 -14.79 -5.42 2.02
N ARG A 68 -15.97 -5.72 2.58
CA ARG A 68 -17.20 -5.09 2.16
C ARG A 68 -17.27 -3.60 2.48
N VAL A 69 -16.37 -3.08 3.34
CA VAL A 69 -16.31 -1.65 3.63
C VAL A 69 -15.53 -0.87 2.57
N VAL A 70 -14.86 -1.57 1.65
CA VAL A 70 -14.16 -0.94 0.53
C VAL A 70 -15.17 -0.67 -0.59
N LYS A 71 -15.27 0.59 -1.02
CA LYS A 71 -16.27 1.01 -2.01
C LYS A 71 -15.86 0.64 -3.42
N HIS A 72 -14.59 0.84 -3.76
CA HIS A 72 -14.01 0.56 -5.08
C HIS A 72 -12.58 0.11 -4.88
N PRO A 73 -11.98 -0.65 -5.81
CA PRO A 73 -10.55 -0.94 -5.74
C PRO A 73 -9.75 0.35 -5.68
N PHE A 74 -8.77 0.41 -4.78
CA PHE A 74 -7.94 1.61 -4.64
C PHE A 74 -6.51 1.23 -4.28
N VAL A 75 -5.60 2.16 -4.52
CA VAL A 75 -4.20 2.08 -4.12
C VAL A 75 -3.82 3.38 -3.44
N LEU A 76 -3.12 3.27 -2.32
CA LEU A 76 -2.47 4.39 -1.63
C LEU A 76 -0.98 4.10 -1.55
N PHE A 77 -0.18 5.14 -1.58
CA PHE A 77 1.26 5.00 -1.30
C PHE A 77 1.64 5.89 -0.13
N ALA A 78 2.47 5.36 0.76
CA ALA A 78 2.99 6.11 1.89
C ALA A 78 4.47 5.81 2.05
N ARG A 79 5.20 6.79 2.57
CA ARG A 79 6.64 6.70 2.78
C ARG A 79 7.01 7.38 4.07
N ARG A 80 8.12 6.96 4.64
CA ARG A 80 8.66 7.52 5.86
C ARG A 80 10.18 7.53 5.78
N GLU A 81 10.82 8.58 6.28
CA GLU A 81 12.29 8.65 6.27
C GLU A 81 12.91 7.55 7.12
N ASN A 82 12.42 7.36 8.35
CA ASN A 82 12.94 6.32 9.24
C ASN A 82 12.18 5.02 9.00
N PRO A 83 12.87 3.92 8.63
CA PRO A 83 12.18 2.66 8.34
C PRO A 83 11.64 2.00 9.59
N VAL A 84 10.68 1.10 9.39
CA VAL A 84 9.94 0.40 10.45
C VAL A 84 10.16 -1.11 10.28
N ASP A 85 10.36 -1.81 11.41
CA ASP A 85 10.42 -3.27 11.39
C ASP A 85 9.11 -3.84 10.87
N TRP A 86 9.18 -4.65 9.83
CA TRP A 86 8.01 -5.24 9.18
C TRP A 86 8.09 -6.76 9.10
N GLN A 87 9.20 -7.33 9.61
CA GLN A 87 9.49 -8.75 9.50
C GLN A 87 9.41 -9.22 8.04
N ALA A 88 9.97 -8.41 7.16
CA ALA A 88 10.01 -8.73 5.73
C ALA A 88 10.88 -9.97 5.47
N ALA A 89 10.66 -10.60 4.32
CA ALA A 89 11.34 -11.84 3.96
C ALA A 89 12.87 -11.68 3.92
N ASP A 90 13.37 -10.50 3.54
CA ASP A 90 14.81 -10.22 3.49
C ASP A 90 15.38 -9.73 4.83
N GLY A 91 14.56 -9.63 5.88
CA GLY A 91 14.99 -9.17 7.20
C GLY A 91 15.20 -7.66 7.30
N GLU A 92 15.02 -6.91 6.23
CA GLU A 92 15.24 -5.47 6.21
C GLU A 92 14.00 -4.71 6.65
N PRO A 93 14.17 -3.53 7.28
CA PRO A 93 13.01 -2.70 7.63
C PRO A 93 12.39 -2.07 6.39
N VAL A 94 11.16 -1.57 6.55
CA VAL A 94 10.33 -1.03 5.46
C VAL A 94 10.14 0.47 5.66
N ASN A 95 10.31 1.23 4.60
CA ASN A 95 10.07 2.68 4.63
C ASN A 95 9.09 3.13 3.55
N GLY A 96 8.55 2.23 2.74
CA GLY A 96 7.53 2.53 1.75
C GLY A 96 6.45 1.48 1.73
N TRP A 97 5.19 1.91 1.63
CA TRP A 97 4.02 1.04 1.69
C TRP A 97 3.08 1.33 0.53
N ILE A 98 2.76 0.30 -0.24
CA ILE A 98 1.72 0.37 -1.27
C ILE A 98 0.52 -0.36 -0.68
N CYS A 99 -0.52 0.40 -0.31
CA CYS A 99 -1.72 -0.17 0.30
C CYS A 99 -2.80 -0.39 -0.74
N ILE A 100 -3.32 -1.60 -0.82
CA ILE A 100 -4.35 -1.98 -1.79
C ILE A 100 -5.61 -2.39 -1.04
N GLY A 101 -6.76 -1.82 -1.41
CA GLY A 101 -8.05 -2.25 -0.93
C GLY A 101 -8.96 -2.65 -2.08
N VAL A 102 -9.70 -3.74 -1.90
CA VAL A 102 -10.67 -4.19 -2.89
C VAL A 102 -11.99 -4.55 -2.20
N PRO A 103 -13.15 -4.41 -2.91
CA PRO A 103 -14.44 -4.82 -2.36
C PRO A 103 -14.48 -6.32 -2.10
N GLN A 104 -15.50 -6.77 -1.36
CA GLN A 104 -15.68 -8.17 -0.98
C GLN A 104 -15.65 -9.11 -2.20
N GLU A 105 -16.22 -8.67 -3.33
CA GLU A 105 -16.24 -9.44 -4.58
C GLU A 105 -15.02 -9.17 -5.46
N GLY A 106 -13.99 -8.52 -4.91
CA GLY A 106 -12.86 -8.02 -5.70
C GLY A 106 -11.62 -8.88 -5.68
N GLU A 107 -11.72 -10.16 -5.36
CA GLU A 107 -10.55 -11.05 -5.24
C GLU A 107 -9.73 -11.09 -6.53
N GLU A 108 -10.39 -11.17 -7.67
CA GLU A 108 -9.73 -11.16 -8.97
C GLU A 108 -8.94 -9.87 -9.20
N ASN A 109 -9.53 -8.72 -8.85
CA ASN A 109 -8.85 -7.43 -8.94
C ASN A 109 -7.65 -7.36 -8.01
N GLN A 110 -7.78 -7.90 -6.80
CA GLN A 110 -6.69 -7.91 -5.83
C GLN A 110 -5.48 -8.69 -6.37
N VAL A 111 -5.72 -9.87 -6.89
CA VAL A 111 -4.66 -10.71 -7.46
C VAL A 111 -3.98 -10.00 -8.63
N LYS A 112 -4.75 -9.38 -9.51
CA LYS A 112 -4.24 -8.66 -10.67
C LYS A 112 -3.37 -7.48 -10.25
N MET A 113 -3.84 -6.68 -9.28
CA MET A 113 -3.11 -5.49 -8.81
C MET A 113 -1.81 -5.88 -8.12
N ILE A 114 -1.86 -6.85 -7.22
CA ILE A 114 -0.67 -7.33 -6.50
C ILE A 114 0.33 -7.91 -7.49
N GLY A 115 -0.14 -8.70 -8.44
CA GLY A 115 0.73 -9.29 -9.47
C GLY A 115 1.44 -8.24 -10.31
N ALA A 116 0.72 -7.18 -10.73
CA ALA A 116 1.31 -6.09 -11.50
C ALA A 116 2.40 -5.38 -10.71
N LEU A 117 2.15 -5.10 -9.43
CA LEU A 117 3.12 -4.44 -8.56
C LEU A 117 4.34 -5.34 -8.29
N CYS A 118 4.11 -6.62 -8.03
CA CYS A 118 5.20 -7.57 -7.77
C CYS A 118 6.16 -7.68 -8.96
N ARG A 119 5.64 -7.61 -10.19
CA ARG A 119 6.49 -7.63 -11.38
C ARG A 119 7.37 -6.39 -11.50
N LYS A 120 6.94 -5.26 -10.94
CA LYS A 120 7.69 -4.00 -10.98
C LYS A 120 8.67 -3.86 -9.81
N ILE A 121 8.34 -4.36 -8.64
CA ILE A 121 9.14 -4.18 -7.43
C ILE A 121 10.50 -4.89 -7.53
N ILE A 122 10.66 -5.83 -8.44
CA ILE A 122 11.96 -6.47 -8.69
C ILE A 122 12.93 -5.55 -9.44
N HIS A 123 12.47 -4.42 -9.97
CA HIS A 123 13.31 -3.49 -10.73
C HIS A 123 13.79 -2.35 -9.82
N ALA A 124 15.13 -2.19 -9.77
CA ALA A 124 15.75 -1.18 -8.89
C ALA A 124 15.28 0.24 -9.20
N ASP A 125 15.04 0.55 -10.46
CA ASP A 125 14.58 1.89 -10.87
C ASP A 125 13.20 2.21 -10.29
N PHE A 126 12.29 1.23 -10.32
CA PHE A 126 10.95 1.40 -9.76
C PHE A 126 11.02 1.64 -8.25
N ILE A 127 11.81 0.83 -7.55
CA ILE A 127 12.00 0.96 -6.11
C ILE A 127 12.60 2.32 -5.77
N SER A 128 13.61 2.75 -6.52
CA SER A 128 14.25 4.04 -6.31
C SER A 128 13.26 5.19 -6.44
N GLN A 129 12.37 5.13 -7.43
CA GLN A 129 11.31 6.14 -7.60
C GLN A 129 10.36 6.17 -6.40
N LEU A 130 9.97 5.01 -5.90
CA LEU A 130 9.10 4.95 -4.72
C LEU A 130 9.79 5.52 -3.48
N GLN A 131 11.08 5.25 -3.32
CA GLN A 131 11.80 5.63 -2.11
C GLN A 131 12.29 7.08 -2.15
N GLN A 132 12.56 7.65 -3.31
CA GLN A 132 13.21 8.95 -3.45
C GLN A 132 12.46 9.92 -4.35
N GLY A 133 11.48 9.47 -5.11
CA GLY A 133 10.75 10.31 -6.05
C GLY A 133 9.82 11.29 -5.35
N ASP A 134 9.41 12.32 -6.07
CA ASP A 134 8.37 13.24 -5.61
C ASP A 134 6.99 12.65 -5.91
N VAL A 135 5.94 13.37 -5.49
CA VAL A 135 4.55 12.91 -5.69
C VAL A 135 4.27 12.64 -7.17
N SER A 136 4.71 13.53 -8.05
CA SER A 136 4.46 13.40 -9.50
C SER A 136 5.12 12.15 -10.07
N GLN A 137 6.36 11.88 -9.69
CA GLN A 137 7.11 10.71 -10.16
C GLN A 137 6.46 9.42 -9.69
N ILE A 138 6.05 9.38 -8.42
CA ILE A 138 5.40 8.20 -7.84
C ILE A 138 4.05 7.95 -8.51
N LEU A 139 3.25 9.00 -8.70
CA LEU A 139 1.97 8.90 -9.39
C LEU A 139 2.13 8.32 -10.79
N THR A 140 3.10 8.82 -11.53
CA THR A 140 3.36 8.35 -12.90
C THR A 140 3.70 6.87 -12.90
N GLN A 141 4.57 6.42 -12.00
CA GLN A 141 4.96 5.03 -11.91
C GLN A 141 3.80 4.12 -11.53
N LEU A 142 3.05 4.49 -10.50
CA LEU A 142 1.93 3.65 -10.04
C LEU A 142 0.79 3.61 -11.05
N ASN A 143 0.42 4.75 -11.62
CA ASN A 143 -0.64 4.79 -12.62
C ASN A 143 -0.28 3.99 -13.87
N HIS A 144 0.97 4.09 -14.30
CA HIS A 144 1.44 3.30 -15.43
C HIS A 144 1.37 1.80 -15.14
N THR A 145 1.83 1.39 -13.96
CA THR A 145 1.84 -0.02 -13.56
C THR A 145 0.44 -0.60 -13.48
N LEU A 146 -0.51 0.18 -12.97
CA LEU A 146 -1.86 -0.31 -12.66
C LEU A 146 -2.87 -0.10 -13.79
N SER A 147 -2.49 0.60 -14.86
CA SER A 147 -3.39 0.89 -15.98
C SER A 147 -3.46 -0.25 -17.00
N ASP A 148 -2.57 -1.21 -16.92
CA ASP A 148 -2.53 -2.35 -17.86
C ASP A 148 -3.49 -3.46 -17.50
#